data_a2ca543fb509293b0cd8b1f3e38089bc
#
_entry.id   a2ca543fb509293b0cd8b1f3e38089bc
#
_cell.length_a   1.000
_cell.length_b   1.000
_cell.length_c   1.000
_cell.angle_alpha   90.00
_cell.angle_beta   90.00
_cell.angle_gamma   90.00
#
_symmetry.space_group_name_H-M   'P 1'
#
loop_
_entity.id
_entity.type
_entity.pdbx_description
1 polymer ?
#
loop_
_entity_poly.entity_id
_entity_poly.type
_entity_poly.pdbx_seq_one_letter_code
_entity_poly.pdbx_strand_id
1 'polypeptide(L)'
;MRKLKTIEMHRLSVEEFKEARKLPLIVVLDNVRSLYNVGSVFRSADAFRVEAVYLCGITACPPNAEIHKTALGGEDSVDWRYFQDTREAVETLHRQGFFVWSVEQVEGSTKLQDLPRHIAALSHDGAPYNGQAIIFGNEVKGVQQSVVDCSDGCLEIPQFGTKHSLNVSTTAGIVMWEMAKTLLIDPPGDDA
;
A
#
# COMPACT_ATOMS: atom_id res chain seq x y z
N MET A 1 -8.80 13.91 29.49
CA MET A 1 -9.16 13.35 28.18
C MET A 1 -9.97 12.05 28.40
N ARG A 2 -11.07 11.82 27.67
CA ARG A 2 -11.93 10.62 27.75
C ARG A 2 -11.75 9.79 26.47
N LYS A 3 -11.68 8.46 26.59
CA LYS A 3 -11.69 7.56 25.42
C LYS A 3 -13.07 7.60 24.74
N LEU A 4 -13.09 7.67 23.41
CA LEU A 4 -14.30 7.53 22.62
C LEU A 4 -14.81 6.09 22.67
N LYS A 5 -16.11 5.91 22.71
CA LYS A 5 -16.74 4.59 22.48
C LYS A 5 -16.76 4.30 20.98
N THR A 6 -16.81 3.02 20.61
CA THR A 6 -16.81 2.59 19.20
C THR A 6 -17.92 3.27 18.38
N ILE A 7 -19.11 3.38 18.94
CA ILE A 7 -20.25 4.04 18.28
C ILE A 7 -20.03 5.54 18.02
N GLU A 8 -19.19 6.20 18.82
CA GLU A 8 -18.88 7.63 18.67
C GLU A 8 -17.83 7.89 17.58
N MET A 9 -17.20 6.83 17.05
CA MET A 9 -16.18 6.94 16.00
C MET A 9 -16.78 6.94 14.59
N HIS A 10 -18.09 6.69 14.44
CA HIS A 10 -18.82 6.69 13.16
C HIS A 10 -18.08 5.91 12.05
N ARG A 11 -17.65 4.66 12.37
CA ARG A 11 -17.00 3.79 11.41
C ARG A 11 -18.01 3.34 10.35
N LEU A 12 -17.56 3.27 9.10
CA LEU A 12 -18.36 2.80 7.98
C LEU A 12 -18.72 1.32 8.16
N SER A 13 -19.90 0.91 7.69
CA SER A 13 -20.20 -0.50 7.41
C SER A 13 -19.41 -0.97 6.18
N VAL A 14 -19.41 -2.29 5.94
CA VAL A 14 -18.76 -2.84 4.72
C VAL A 14 -19.39 -2.27 3.45
N GLU A 15 -20.72 -2.16 3.42
CA GLU A 15 -21.48 -1.61 2.30
C GLU A 15 -21.12 -0.12 2.08
N GLU A 16 -21.17 0.68 3.14
CA GLU A 16 -20.76 2.09 3.07
C GLU A 16 -19.31 2.25 2.64
N PHE A 17 -18.41 1.35 3.12
CA PHE A 17 -17.01 1.35 2.68
C PHE A 17 -16.89 1.08 1.18
N LYS A 18 -17.65 0.11 0.63
CA LYS A 18 -17.63 -0.22 -0.81
C LYS A 18 -18.06 0.97 -1.68
N GLU A 19 -19.02 1.77 -1.23
CA GLU A 19 -19.54 2.94 -1.93
C GLU A 19 -18.71 4.21 -1.71
N ALA A 20 -17.95 4.29 -0.61
CA ALA A 20 -17.16 5.45 -0.26
C ALA A 20 -16.04 5.71 -1.28
N ARG A 21 -15.69 6.99 -1.48
CA ARG A 21 -14.49 7.37 -2.25
C ARG A 21 -13.26 6.73 -1.61
N LYS A 22 -12.48 6.00 -2.41
CA LYS A 22 -11.24 5.36 -1.99
C LYS A 22 -10.05 6.33 -2.07
N LEU A 23 -9.03 6.07 -1.26
CA LEU A 23 -7.70 6.55 -1.51
C LEU A 23 -7.22 5.92 -2.83
N PRO A 24 -6.78 6.70 -3.84
CA PRO A 24 -6.31 6.16 -5.11
C PRO A 24 -4.92 5.49 -4.92
N LEU A 25 -4.91 4.42 -4.15
CA LEU A 25 -3.74 3.66 -3.76
C LEU A 25 -4.02 2.16 -3.89
N ILE A 26 -3.14 1.47 -4.60
CA ILE A 26 -3.12 0.00 -4.66
C ILE A 26 -1.91 -0.50 -3.84
N VAL A 27 -2.15 -1.46 -2.95
CA VAL A 27 -1.09 -2.15 -2.21
C VAL A 27 -0.80 -3.48 -2.88
N VAL A 28 0.45 -3.75 -3.22
CA VAL A 28 0.88 -5.00 -3.86
C VAL A 28 1.77 -5.78 -2.91
N LEU A 29 1.48 -7.05 -2.68
CA LEU A 29 2.25 -7.96 -1.85
C LEU A 29 2.99 -8.97 -2.73
N ASP A 30 4.31 -8.76 -2.91
CA ASP A 30 5.19 -9.58 -3.74
C ASP A 30 5.76 -10.75 -2.93
N ASN A 31 5.14 -11.94 -3.09
CA ASN A 31 5.58 -13.16 -2.42
C ASN A 31 5.67 -13.06 -0.88
N VAL A 32 4.73 -12.36 -0.24
CA VAL A 32 4.65 -12.26 1.22
C VAL A 32 4.18 -13.60 1.80
N ARG A 33 4.97 -14.17 2.71
CA ARG A 33 4.78 -15.53 3.24
C ARG A 33 3.85 -15.60 4.44
N SER A 34 3.92 -14.58 5.30
CA SER A 34 3.21 -14.58 6.57
C SER A 34 1.76 -14.20 6.39
N LEU A 35 0.85 -15.13 6.67
CA LEU A 35 -0.59 -14.91 6.70
C LEU A 35 -0.99 -13.78 7.64
N TYR A 36 -0.31 -13.66 8.78
CA TYR A 36 -0.53 -12.58 9.76
C TYR A 36 -0.14 -11.20 9.19
N ASN A 37 0.96 -11.14 8.41
CA ASN A 37 1.33 -9.90 7.73
C ASN A 37 0.30 -9.51 6.68
N VAL A 38 -0.17 -10.46 5.87
CA VAL A 38 -1.24 -10.24 4.89
C VAL A 38 -2.49 -9.67 5.55
N GLY A 39 -2.97 -10.31 6.63
CA GLY A 39 -4.14 -9.83 7.37
C GLY A 39 -3.92 -8.44 7.99
N SER A 40 -2.74 -8.17 8.55
CA SER A 40 -2.41 -6.85 9.11
C SER A 40 -2.37 -5.76 8.03
N VAL A 41 -1.95 -6.10 6.80
CA VAL A 41 -2.00 -5.18 5.65
C VAL A 41 -3.45 -4.88 5.28
N PHE A 42 -4.34 -5.88 5.19
CA PHE A 42 -5.77 -5.65 4.94
C PHE A 42 -6.40 -4.73 6.00
N ARG A 43 -6.08 -4.93 7.28
CA ARG A 43 -6.57 -4.08 8.37
C ARG A 43 -6.10 -2.63 8.21
N SER A 44 -4.86 -2.41 7.82
CA SER A 44 -4.33 -1.07 7.58
C SER A 44 -4.92 -0.46 6.31
N ALA A 45 -5.10 -1.25 5.26
CA ALA A 45 -5.74 -0.84 4.01
C ALA A 45 -7.20 -0.40 4.22
N ASP A 46 -7.96 -1.12 5.05
CA ASP A 46 -9.31 -0.72 5.48
C ASP A 46 -9.26 0.63 6.22
N ALA A 47 -8.37 0.79 7.19
CA ALA A 47 -8.26 2.00 8.00
C ALA A 47 -8.02 3.27 7.16
N PHE A 48 -7.30 3.16 6.03
CA PHE A 48 -6.97 4.27 5.13
C PHE A 48 -7.83 4.31 3.86
N ARG A 49 -8.85 3.46 3.76
CA ARG A 49 -9.72 3.31 2.57
C ARG A 49 -8.92 3.11 1.28
N VAL A 50 -7.89 2.29 1.34
CA VAL A 50 -7.10 1.89 0.16
C VAL A 50 -8.02 1.26 -0.88
N GLU A 51 -7.79 1.53 -2.16
CA GLU A 51 -8.64 1.08 -3.26
C GLU A 51 -8.66 -0.44 -3.39
N ALA A 52 -7.47 -1.08 -3.39
CA ALA A 52 -7.37 -2.53 -3.42
C ALA A 52 -6.01 -3.05 -2.91
N VAL A 53 -5.98 -4.36 -2.61
CA VAL A 53 -4.75 -5.12 -2.33
C VAL A 53 -4.53 -6.16 -3.43
N TYR A 54 -3.38 -6.14 -4.08
CA TYR A 54 -2.96 -7.14 -5.06
C TYR A 54 -2.04 -8.16 -4.39
N LEU A 55 -2.42 -9.43 -4.48
CA LEU A 55 -1.74 -10.56 -3.85
C LEU A 55 -1.01 -11.35 -4.94
N CYS A 56 0.33 -11.42 -4.85
CA CYS A 56 1.14 -11.94 -5.94
C CYS A 56 1.96 -13.17 -5.54
N GLY A 57 2.10 -14.12 -6.46
CA GLY A 57 2.92 -15.31 -6.31
C GLY A 57 2.45 -16.20 -5.16
N ILE A 58 3.32 -16.43 -4.17
CA ILE A 58 3.00 -17.30 -3.01
C ILE A 58 2.18 -16.59 -1.92
N THR A 59 1.84 -15.33 -2.10
CA THR A 59 1.02 -14.58 -1.13
C THR A 59 -0.37 -15.21 -1.06
N ALA A 60 -0.78 -15.63 0.13
CA ALA A 60 -2.08 -16.26 0.33
C ALA A 60 -3.23 -15.27 0.17
N CYS A 61 -4.37 -15.79 -0.28
CA CYS A 61 -5.58 -15.03 -0.54
C CYS A 61 -6.68 -15.32 0.49
N PRO A 62 -7.58 -14.37 0.77
CA PRO A 62 -8.83 -14.65 1.43
C PRO A 62 -9.72 -15.63 0.58
N PRO A 63 -10.65 -16.39 1.19
CA PRO A 63 -10.84 -16.51 2.63
C PRO A 63 -9.78 -17.42 3.28
N ASN A 64 -9.21 -16.97 4.38
CA ASN A 64 -8.23 -17.74 5.14
C ASN A 64 -8.32 -17.37 6.63
N ALA A 65 -8.48 -18.37 7.51
CA ALA A 65 -8.67 -18.17 8.95
C ALA A 65 -7.49 -17.44 9.63
N GLU A 66 -6.26 -17.68 9.19
CA GLU A 66 -5.08 -17.03 9.76
C GLU A 66 -4.96 -15.56 9.29
N ILE A 67 -5.35 -15.25 8.05
CA ILE A 67 -5.48 -13.87 7.55
C ILE A 67 -6.54 -13.14 8.37
N HIS A 68 -7.72 -13.77 8.56
CA HIS A 68 -8.84 -13.18 9.30
C HIS A 68 -8.48 -12.77 10.73
N LYS A 69 -7.63 -13.55 11.42
CA LYS A 69 -7.20 -13.25 12.80
C LYS A 69 -6.56 -11.87 12.97
N THR A 70 -5.90 -11.36 11.96
CA THR A 70 -5.23 -10.05 12.01
C THR A 70 -5.92 -8.99 11.16
N ALA A 71 -6.61 -9.38 10.10
CA ALA A 71 -7.40 -8.49 9.26
C ALA A 71 -8.65 -7.98 9.95
N LEU A 72 -9.28 -8.81 10.81
CA LEU A 72 -10.48 -8.47 11.61
C LEU A 72 -11.64 -7.94 10.75
N GLY A 73 -11.83 -8.52 9.55
CA GLY A 73 -12.87 -8.12 8.59
C GLY A 73 -12.41 -7.11 7.54
N GLY A 74 -11.17 -6.57 7.62
CA GLY A 74 -10.64 -5.67 6.60
C GLY A 74 -10.55 -6.32 5.22
N GLU A 75 -10.39 -7.65 5.15
CA GLU A 75 -10.39 -8.43 3.91
C GLU A 75 -11.77 -8.53 3.24
N ASP A 76 -12.85 -8.23 3.97
CA ASP A 76 -14.21 -8.17 3.45
C ASP A 76 -14.54 -6.78 2.89
N SER A 77 -13.94 -5.74 3.48
CA SER A 77 -14.12 -4.34 3.09
C SER A 77 -13.29 -3.96 1.87
N VAL A 78 -11.99 -4.26 1.91
CA VAL A 78 -11.03 -3.88 0.86
C VAL A 78 -11.08 -4.86 -0.29
N ASP A 79 -11.18 -4.34 -1.52
CA ASP A 79 -11.12 -5.17 -2.71
C ASP A 79 -9.73 -5.77 -2.88
N TRP A 80 -9.65 -6.97 -3.45
CA TRP A 80 -8.38 -7.62 -3.70
C TRP A 80 -8.39 -8.42 -5.00
N ARG A 81 -7.19 -8.62 -5.54
CA ARG A 81 -6.99 -9.43 -6.74
C ARG A 81 -5.70 -10.24 -6.61
N TYR A 82 -5.73 -11.47 -7.14
CA TYR A 82 -4.56 -12.33 -7.22
C TYR A 82 -3.89 -12.26 -8.60
N PHE A 83 -2.55 -12.28 -8.60
CA PHE A 83 -1.71 -12.41 -9.79
C PHE A 83 -0.67 -13.50 -9.56
N GLN A 84 -0.43 -14.32 -10.57
CA GLN A 84 0.59 -15.37 -10.46
C GLN A 84 2.00 -14.80 -10.45
N ASP A 85 2.24 -13.72 -11.17
CA ASP A 85 3.52 -12.98 -11.22
C ASP A 85 3.28 -11.50 -10.88
N THR A 86 4.14 -10.95 -10.03
CA THR A 86 4.04 -9.54 -9.61
C THR A 86 4.23 -8.58 -10.78
N ARG A 87 5.01 -8.95 -11.80
CA ARG A 87 5.18 -8.14 -13.02
C ARG A 87 3.88 -7.97 -13.80
N GLU A 88 3.01 -9.00 -13.83
CA GLU A 88 1.68 -8.88 -14.43
C GLU A 88 0.80 -7.86 -13.72
N ALA A 89 0.93 -7.79 -12.37
CA ALA A 89 0.27 -6.76 -11.57
C ALA A 89 0.81 -5.37 -11.92
N VAL A 90 2.12 -5.20 -12.03
CA VAL A 90 2.77 -3.94 -12.43
C VAL A 90 2.32 -3.49 -13.82
N GLU A 91 2.35 -4.37 -14.81
CA GLU A 91 1.86 -4.08 -16.17
C GLU A 91 0.38 -3.66 -16.18
N THR A 92 -0.43 -4.30 -15.32
CA THR A 92 -1.84 -3.94 -15.18
C THR A 92 -2.01 -2.56 -14.60
N LEU A 93 -1.23 -2.21 -13.57
CA LEU A 93 -1.23 -0.90 -12.94
C LEU A 93 -0.77 0.20 -13.91
N HIS A 94 0.28 -0.02 -14.68
CA HIS A 94 0.74 0.90 -15.73
C HIS A 94 -0.35 1.17 -16.76
N ARG A 95 -1.04 0.12 -17.26
CA ARG A 95 -2.16 0.28 -18.19
C ARG A 95 -3.35 1.04 -17.60
N GLN A 96 -3.49 1.04 -16.27
CA GLN A 96 -4.49 1.79 -15.53
C GLN A 96 -4.03 3.23 -15.19
N GLY A 97 -2.81 3.60 -15.56
CA GLY A 97 -2.25 4.92 -15.31
C GLY A 97 -1.80 5.16 -13.87
N PHE A 98 -1.43 4.11 -13.14
CA PHE A 98 -0.85 4.22 -11.81
C PHE A 98 0.67 4.39 -11.89
N PHE A 99 1.23 5.22 -10.99
CA PHE A 99 2.66 5.24 -10.73
C PHE A 99 3.00 4.15 -9.71
N VAL A 100 3.98 3.31 -10.03
CA VAL A 100 4.31 2.12 -9.25
C VAL A 100 5.62 2.32 -8.48
N TRP A 101 5.54 2.22 -7.16
CA TRP A 101 6.67 2.27 -6.25
C TRP A 101 7.01 0.89 -5.70
N SER A 102 8.26 0.47 -5.77
CA SER A 102 8.79 -0.60 -4.92
C SER A 102 9.26 -0.03 -3.58
N VAL A 103 8.82 -0.61 -2.47
CA VAL A 103 9.29 -0.21 -1.13
C VAL A 103 10.50 -1.06 -0.77
N GLU A 104 11.69 -0.54 -1.09
CA GLU A 104 12.95 -1.27 -0.96
C GLU A 104 14.14 -0.31 -0.80
N GLN A 105 15.23 -0.83 -0.21
CA GLN A 105 16.48 -0.09 -0.06
C GLN A 105 17.34 -0.29 -1.31
N VAL A 106 17.29 0.67 -2.24
CA VAL A 106 18.05 0.64 -3.48
C VAL A 106 18.85 1.93 -3.67
N GLU A 107 19.88 1.88 -4.51
CA GLU A 107 20.62 3.07 -4.90
C GLU A 107 19.71 4.06 -5.62
N GLY A 108 19.70 5.32 -5.17
CA GLY A 108 18.83 6.36 -5.74
C GLY A 108 17.37 6.33 -5.28
N SER A 109 17.03 5.54 -4.26
CA SER A 109 15.67 5.50 -3.69
C SER A 109 15.22 6.88 -3.18
N THR A 110 13.94 7.19 -3.39
CA THR A 110 13.27 8.33 -2.75
C THR A 110 13.05 8.03 -1.26
N LYS A 111 13.48 8.93 -0.38
CA LYS A 111 13.19 8.78 1.04
C LYS A 111 11.74 9.11 1.32
N LEU A 112 11.09 8.36 2.21
CA LEU A 112 9.65 8.48 2.45
C LEU A 112 9.22 9.89 2.84
N GLN A 113 10.04 10.65 3.60
CA GLN A 113 9.74 12.02 3.98
C GLN A 113 9.73 13.00 2.79
N ASP A 114 10.33 12.63 1.65
CA ASP A 114 10.38 13.46 0.45
C ASP A 114 9.25 13.12 -0.55
N LEU A 115 8.45 12.09 -0.24
CA LEU A 115 7.34 11.59 -1.07
C LEU A 115 6.37 12.70 -1.51
N PRO A 116 5.91 13.63 -0.64
CA PRO A 116 4.95 14.67 -1.06
C PRO A 116 5.47 15.54 -2.21
N ARG A 117 6.76 15.87 -2.20
CA ARG A 117 7.39 16.65 -3.27
C ARG A 117 7.48 15.86 -4.58
N HIS A 118 7.77 14.56 -4.48
CA HIS A 118 7.82 13.69 -5.66
C HIS A 118 6.44 13.53 -6.27
N ILE A 119 5.41 13.21 -5.49
CA ILE A 119 4.04 13.06 -5.99
C ILE A 119 3.56 14.35 -6.68
N ALA A 120 3.83 15.52 -6.10
CA ALA A 120 3.47 16.80 -6.69
C ALA A 120 4.11 17.06 -8.08
N ALA A 121 5.26 16.46 -8.34
CA ALA A 121 5.99 16.59 -9.61
C ALA A 121 5.66 15.49 -10.64
N LEU A 122 4.92 14.43 -10.24
CA LEU A 122 4.63 13.30 -11.11
C LEU A 122 3.57 13.65 -12.16
N SER A 123 3.90 13.43 -13.41
CA SER A 123 2.95 13.48 -14.51
C SER A 123 3.30 12.45 -15.57
N HIS A 124 2.30 11.95 -16.27
CA HIS A 124 2.44 11.08 -17.43
C HIS A 124 1.87 11.78 -18.64
N ASP A 125 2.71 12.05 -19.66
CA ASP A 125 2.33 12.80 -20.86
C ASP A 125 1.66 14.17 -20.57
N GLY A 126 2.09 14.83 -19.47
CA GLY A 126 1.54 16.13 -19.05
C GLY A 126 0.23 16.06 -18.28
N ALA A 127 -0.25 14.86 -17.95
CA ALA A 127 -1.42 14.63 -17.08
C ALA A 127 -0.99 13.97 -15.76
N PRO A 128 -1.70 14.19 -14.65
CA PRO A 128 -1.44 13.48 -13.40
C PRO A 128 -1.74 11.98 -13.55
N TYR A 129 -1.04 11.14 -12.79
CA TYR A 129 -1.38 9.73 -12.67
C TYR A 129 -2.76 9.53 -12.04
N ASN A 130 -3.44 8.45 -12.40
CA ASN A 130 -4.76 8.09 -11.83
C ASN A 130 -4.67 7.70 -10.35
N GLY A 131 -3.50 7.27 -9.90
CA GLY A 131 -3.22 6.88 -8.53
C GLY A 131 -1.80 6.39 -8.34
N GLN A 132 -1.53 5.87 -7.15
CA GLN A 132 -0.24 5.33 -6.75
C GLN A 132 -0.38 3.84 -6.44
N ALA A 133 0.66 3.06 -6.72
CA ALA A 133 0.76 1.68 -6.25
C ALA A 133 2.06 1.50 -5.45
N ILE A 134 2.00 0.74 -4.36
CA ILE A 134 3.13 0.46 -3.48
C ILE A 134 3.33 -1.05 -3.33
N ILE A 135 4.53 -1.53 -3.65
CA ILE A 135 4.89 -2.95 -3.62
C ILE A 135 5.72 -3.25 -2.38
N PHE A 136 5.28 -4.23 -1.59
CA PHE A 136 6.02 -4.77 -0.45
C PHE A 136 6.47 -6.18 -0.75
N GLY A 137 7.74 -6.47 -0.51
CA GLY A 137 8.35 -7.73 -0.85
C GLY A 137 8.30 -8.79 0.26
N ASN A 138 8.87 -9.93 -0.07
CA ASN A 138 9.06 -11.07 0.82
C ASN A 138 9.86 -10.68 2.07
N GLU A 139 9.51 -11.29 3.22
CA GLU A 139 10.12 -10.98 4.52
C GLU A 139 11.62 -11.26 4.60
N VAL A 140 12.15 -12.08 3.72
CA VAL A 140 13.57 -12.48 3.71
C VAL A 140 14.32 -11.85 2.53
N LYS A 141 13.70 -11.84 1.35
CA LYS A 141 14.33 -11.45 0.08
C LYS A 141 14.00 -10.02 -0.34
N GLY A 142 13.03 -9.36 0.31
CA GLY A 142 12.52 -8.08 -0.14
C GLY A 142 11.73 -8.19 -1.45
N VAL A 143 11.62 -7.09 -2.17
CA VAL A 143 11.01 -7.03 -3.50
C VAL A 143 11.96 -7.66 -4.51
N GLN A 144 11.46 -8.53 -5.39
CA GLN A 144 12.27 -9.17 -6.42
C GLN A 144 12.92 -8.12 -7.34
N GLN A 145 14.20 -8.32 -7.71
CA GLN A 145 14.91 -7.37 -8.56
C GLN A 145 14.18 -7.11 -9.88
N SER A 146 13.61 -8.13 -10.50
CA SER A 146 12.81 -8.00 -11.72
C SER A 146 11.53 -7.15 -11.55
N VAL A 147 11.02 -7.04 -10.33
CA VAL A 147 9.88 -6.17 -10.00
C VAL A 147 10.37 -4.74 -9.75
N VAL A 148 11.50 -4.58 -9.04
CA VAL A 148 12.17 -3.29 -8.88
C VAL A 148 12.50 -2.67 -10.24
N ASP A 149 13.02 -3.47 -11.17
CA ASP A 149 13.44 -3.03 -12.52
C ASP A 149 12.25 -2.55 -13.39
N CYS A 150 11.03 -3.01 -13.11
CA CYS A 150 9.82 -2.57 -13.83
C CYS A 150 8.97 -1.56 -13.05
N SER A 151 9.39 -1.17 -11.85
CA SER A 151 8.74 -0.10 -11.08
C SER A 151 9.19 1.28 -11.56
N ASP A 152 8.33 2.29 -11.42
CA ASP A 152 8.64 3.67 -11.81
C ASP A 152 9.55 4.37 -10.81
N GLY A 153 9.57 3.91 -9.55
CA GLY A 153 10.42 4.43 -8.50
C GLY A 153 10.55 3.50 -7.31
N CYS A 154 11.47 3.83 -6.40
CA CYS A 154 11.65 3.11 -5.15
C CYS A 154 11.50 4.07 -3.96
N LEU A 155 10.77 3.61 -2.94
CA LEU A 155 10.61 4.31 -1.67
C LEU A 155 11.41 3.61 -0.59
N GLU A 156 12.08 4.39 0.24
CA GLU A 156 12.84 3.89 1.37
C GLU A 156 12.45 4.62 2.66
N ILE A 157 12.18 3.85 3.72
CA ILE A 157 12.05 4.39 5.07
C ILE A 157 13.45 4.48 5.69
N PRO A 158 13.95 5.66 6.06
CA PRO A 158 15.24 5.78 6.75
C PRO A 158 15.21 5.01 8.07
N GLN A 159 16.21 4.18 8.31
CA GLN A 159 16.35 3.36 9.50
C GLN A 159 17.67 3.68 10.21
N PHE A 160 17.62 3.81 11.53
CA PHE A 160 18.76 4.24 12.36
C PHE A 160 19.17 3.19 13.39
N GLY A 161 18.59 2.01 13.33
CA GLY A 161 18.84 0.90 14.25
C GLY A 161 19.90 -0.07 13.75
N THR A 162 19.98 -1.21 14.42
CA THR A 162 20.93 -2.29 14.09
C THR A 162 20.37 -3.34 13.13
N LYS A 163 19.07 -3.33 12.88
CA LYS A 163 18.42 -4.28 11.96
C LYS A 163 18.36 -3.69 10.55
N HIS A 164 18.40 -4.58 9.56
CA HIS A 164 18.44 -4.20 8.15
C HIS A 164 17.05 -3.90 7.56
N SER A 165 15.98 -4.32 8.23
CA SER A 165 14.61 -4.13 7.75
C SER A 165 13.60 -4.05 8.88
N LEU A 166 12.46 -3.40 8.60
CA LEU A 166 11.25 -3.46 9.40
C LEU A 166 10.39 -4.67 9.01
N ASN A 167 9.48 -5.07 9.89
CA ASN A 167 8.44 -6.04 9.53
C ASN A 167 7.59 -5.47 8.38
N VAL A 168 7.22 -6.32 7.40
CA VAL A 168 6.50 -5.88 6.18
C VAL A 168 5.16 -5.22 6.48
N SER A 169 4.39 -5.72 7.44
CA SER A 169 3.10 -5.09 7.79
C SER A 169 3.27 -3.76 8.52
N THR A 170 4.33 -3.60 9.30
CA THR A 170 4.71 -2.33 9.92
C THR A 170 5.13 -1.32 8.84
N THR A 171 6.00 -1.74 7.91
CA THR A 171 6.40 -0.93 6.76
C THR A 171 5.19 -0.48 5.95
N ALA A 172 4.27 -1.41 5.66
CA ALA A 172 3.05 -1.12 4.93
C ALA A 172 2.19 -0.07 5.63
N GLY A 173 2.00 -0.19 6.95
CA GLY A 173 1.25 0.79 7.73
C GLY A 173 1.87 2.19 7.69
N ILE A 174 3.20 2.30 7.80
CA ILE A 174 3.92 3.59 7.72
C ILE A 174 3.77 4.22 6.33
N VAL A 175 3.99 3.44 5.26
CA VAL A 175 3.91 3.97 3.89
C VAL A 175 2.47 4.32 3.51
N MET A 176 1.48 3.48 3.87
CA MET A 176 0.06 3.79 3.65
C MET A 176 -0.38 5.06 4.38
N TRP A 177 0.10 5.28 5.60
CA TRP A 177 -0.17 6.54 6.34
C TRP A 177 0.40 7.75 5.59
N GLU A 178 1.65 7.69 5.13
CA GLU A 178 2.27 8.81 4.40
C GLU A 178 1.56 9.07 3.07
N MET A 179 1.15 8.02 2.35
CA MET A 179 0.33 8.14 1.14
C MET A 179 -1.03 8.77 1.45
N ALA A 180 -1.72 8.32 2.49
CA ALA A 180 -3.02 8.88 2.88
C ALA A 180 -2.91 10.35 3.31
N LYS A 181 -1.87 10.70 4.06
CA LYS A 181 -1.57 12.08 4.42
C LYS A 181 -1.35 12.93 3.17
N THR A 182 -0.49 12.50 2.27
CA THR A 182 -0.16 13.24 1.04
C THR A 182 -1.34 13.38 0.07
N LEU A 183 -2.17 12.34 -0.08
CA LEU A 183 -3.20 12.30 -1.12
C LEU A 183 -4.60 12.74 -0.64
N LEU A 184 -4.87 12.68 0.67
CA LEU A 184 -6.20 12.99 1.22
C LEU A 184 -6.21 14.13 2.24
N ILE A 185 -5.17 14.24 3.08
CA ILE A 185 -5.16 15.21 4.18
C ILE A 185 -4.51 16.51 3.73
N ASP A 186 -3.34 16.41 3.12
CA ASP A 186 -2.54 17.55 2.66
C ASP A 186 -2.23 17.39 1.14
N PRO A 187 -3.25 17.38 0.23
CA PRO A 187 -3.00 17.16 -1.18
C PRO A 187 -2.12 18.27 -1.76
N PRO A 188 -1.15 17.93 -2.64
CA PRO A 188 -0.32 18.94 -3.28
C PRO A 188 -1.17 19.86 -4.15
N GLY A 189 -1.18 21.16 -3.85
CA GLY A 189 -1.85 22.20 -4.68
C GLY A 189 -3.05 22.90 -4.04
N ASP A 190 -3.43 22.58 -2.80
CA ASP A 190 -4.49 23.33 -2.10
C ASP A 190 -4.00 24.64 -1.43
N ASP A 191 -2.72 24.97 -1.54
CA ASP A 191 -2.13 26.26 -1.10
C ASP A 191 -2.05 27.26 -2.27
N ALA A 192 -3.21 27.62 -2.84
CA ALA A 192 -3.29 28.69 -3.82
C ALA A 192 -4.48 29.63 -3.52
#